data_d1a6dfe0058504e6440c19a387a98577
#
_entry.id   d1a6dfe0058504e6440c19a387a98577
#
_cell.length_a   1.000
_cell.length_b   1.000
_cell.length_c   1.000
_cell.angle_alpha   90.00
_cell.angle_beta   90.00
_cell.angle_gamma   90.00
#
_symmetry.space_group_name_H-M   'P 1'
#
loop_
_entity.id
_entity.type
_entity.pdbx_description
1 polymer ?
#
loop_
_entity_poly.entity_id
_entity_poly.type
_entity_poly.pdbx_seq_one_letter_code
_entity_poly.pdbx_strand_id
1 'polypeptide(L)' 'EPMNMEEQENAPGITGYIVKKGDEIWDLAKQYSTTVEGIMEVNELSSGELKPGDKILIFKENMSIL' A
#
# COMPACT_ATOMS: atom_id res chain seq x y z
N GLU A 1 -13.02 0.50 17.56
CA GLU A 1 -11.99 1.51 17.43
C GLU A 1 -11.08 1.24 16.26
N PRO A 2 -10.84 2.23 15.43
CA PRO A 2 -10.03 1.97 14.24
C PRO A 2 -8.58 1.71 14.61
N MET A 3 -7.99 0.81 13.86
CA MET A 3 -6.60 0.49 14.00
C MET A 3 -5.76 1.63 13.42
N ASN A 4 -4.73 2.03 14.13
CA ASN A 4 -3.91 3.11 13.58
C ASN A 4 -2.94 2.53 12.55
N MET A 5 -2.24 3.43 11.85
CA MET A 5 -1.40 3.01 10.75
C MET A 5 -0.26 2.11 11.22
N GLU A 6 0.27 2.36 12.39
CA GLU A 6 1.35 1.53 12.90
C GLU A 6 0.92 0.11 13.12
N GLU A 7 -0.29 -0.07 13.64
CA GLU A 7 -0.80 -1.42 13.87
C GLU A 7 -1.02 -2.14 12.56
N GLN A 8 -1.52 -1.44 11.55
CA GLN A 8 -1.73 -2.05 10.25
C GLN A 8 -0.41 -2.38 9.59
N GLU A 9 0.57 -1.51 9.77
CA GLU A 9 1.88 -1.72 9.18
C GLU A 9 2.52 -3.00 9.69
N ASN A 10 2.22 -3.38 10.93
CA ASN A 10 2.79 -4.57 11.53
C ASN A 10 1.99 -5.83 11.24
N ALA A 11 0.87 -5.69 10.54
CA ALA A 11 0.05 -6.86 10.23
C ALA A 11 0.72 -7.70 9.15
N PRO A 12 0.51 -9.01 9.16
CA PRO A 12 1.09 -9.85 8.11
C PRO A 12 0.60 -9.43 6.74
N GLY A 13 1.52 -9.36 5.80
CA GLY A 13 1.17 -9.03 4.43
C GLY A 13 1.05 -7.56 4.14
N ILE A 14 1.21 -6.71 5.14
CA ILE A 14 1.08 -5.27 4.94
C ILE A 14 2.41 -4.61 5.29
N THR A 15 2.84 -3.68 4.45
CA THR A 15 4.06 -2.94 4.70
C THR A 15 3.81 -1.46 4.48
N GLY A 16 4.52 -0.63 5.22
CA GLY A 16 4.42 0.81 5.05
C GLY A 16 5.46 1.30 4.06
N TYR A 17 5.10 2.28 3.25
CA TYR A 17 5.99 2.79 2.24
C TYR A 17 5.87 4.30 2.19
N ILE A 18 7.01 4.98 2.17
CA ILE A 18 7.03 6.44 2.03
C ILE A 18 7.18 6.77 0.56
N VAL A 19 6.19 7.48 0.02
CA VAL A 19 6.17 7.83 -1.39
C VAL A 19 7.32 8.77 -1.71
N LYS A 20 8.00 8.52 -2.81
CA LYS A 20 9.09 9.36 -3.28
C LYS A 20 8.67 10.07 -4.54
N LYS A 21 9.36 11.16 -4.83
CA LYS A 21 9.09 11.90 -6.05
C LYS A 21 9.25 10.98 -7.26
N GLY A 22 8.26 10.99 -8.12
CA GLY A 22 8.30 10.16 -9.32
C GLY A 22 7.68 8.80 -9.15
N ASP A 23 7.28 8.42 -7.94
CA ASP A 23 6.65 7.14 -7.74
C ASP A 23 5.27 7.11 -8.33
N GLU A 24 4.89 5.96 -8.90
CA GLU A 24 3.57 5.75 -9.45
C GLU A 24 2.96 4.51 -8.82
N ILE A 25 1.66 4.58 -8.58
CA ILE A 25 0.99 3.53 -7.85
C ILE A 25 1.06 2.19 -8.58
N TRP A 26 0.96 2.18 -9.89
CA TRP A 26 0.99 0.91 -10.60
C TRP A 26 2.40 0.30 -10.60
N ASP A 27 3.43 1.12 -10.51
CA ASP A 27 4.79 0.60 -10.33
C ASP A 27 4.91 -0.08 -8.98
N LEU A 28 4.37 0.53 -7.95
CA LEU A 28 4.41 -0.05 -6.62
C LEU A 28 3.62 -1.33 -6.57
N ALA A 29 2.48 -1.36 -7.24
CA ALA A 29 1.68 -2.58 -7.27
C ALA A 29 2.47 -3.73 -7.88
N LYS A 30 3.20 -3.44 -8.94
CA LYS A 30 4.00 -4.45 -9.60
C LYS A 30 5.17 -4.89 -8.71
N GLN A 31 5.81 -3.93 -8.08
CA GLN A 31 6.96 -4.19 -7.23
C GLN A 31 6.61 -5.07 -6.05
N TYR A 32 5.43 -4.88 -5.49
CA TYR A 32 5.01 -5.60 -4.29
C TYR A 32 4.04 -6.72 -4.59
N SER A 33 3.84 -7.06 -5.85
CA SER A 33 2.99 -8.17 -6.25
C SER A 33 1.57 -8.01 -5.75
N THR A 34 1.04 -6.82 -5.92
CA THR A 34 -0.34 -6.54 -5.54
C THR A 34 -1.01 -5.82 -6.70
N THR A 35 -2.17 -5.23 -6.46
CA THR A 35 -2.91 -4.54 -7.50
C THR A 35 -3.08 -3.08 -7.13
N VAL A 36 -3.29 -2.25 -8.16
CA VAL A 36 -3.58 -0.84 -7.92
C VAL A 36 -4.83 -0.69 -7.06
N GLU A 37 -5.86 -1.47 -7.37
CA GLU A 37 -7.08 -1.41 -6.60
C GLU A 37 -6.85 -1.80 -5.15
N GLY A 38 -6.00 -2.79 -4.92
CA GLY A 38 -5.69 -3.20 -3.56
C GLY A 38 -5.03 -2.11 -2.77
N ILE A 39 -4.08 -1.41 -3.40
CA ILE A 39 -3.41 -0.31 -2.72
C ILE A 39 -4.41 0.81 -2.44
N MET A 40 -5.23 1.15 -3.42
CA MET A 40 -6.20 2.21 -3.24
C MET A 40 -7.19 1.88 -2.14
N GLU A 41 -7.64 0.65 -2.10
CA GLU A 41 -8.65 0.25 -1.15
C GLU A 41 -8.11 0.29 0.28
N VAL A 42 -6.93 -0.22 0.49
CA VAL A 42 -6.37 -0.31 1.82
C VAL A 42 -6.00 1.08 2.36
N ASN A 43 -5.73 2.03 1.48
CA ASN A 43 -5.40 3.39 1.86
C ASN A 43 -6.57 4.34 1.71
N GLU A 44 -7.73 3.84 1.30
CA GLU A 44 -8.94 4.65 1.11
C GLU A 44 -8.69 5.80 0.15
N LEU A 45 -8.01 5.50 -0.94
CA LEU A 45 -7.73 6.50 -1.96
C LEU A 45 -8.85 6.53 -2.98
N SER A 46 -9.22 7.72 -3.41
CA SER A 46 -10.22 7.87 -4.46
C SER A 46 -9.59 7.95 -5.83
N SER A 47 -8.28 8.06 -5.93
CA SER A 47 -7.58 8.05 -7.20
C SER A 47 -6.22 7.42 -6.99
N GLY A 48 -5.52 7.13 -8.09
CA GLY A 48 -4.20 6.52 -8.01
C GLY A 48 -3.08 7.51 -7.80
N GLU A 49 -3.41 8.74 -7.52
CA GLU A 49 -2.41 9.78 -7.41
C GLU A 49 -1.69 9.69 -6.07
N LEU A 50 -0.35 9.71 -6.12
CA LEU A 50 0.47 9.64 -4.92
C LEU A 50 1.17 10.95 -4.71
N LYS A 51 1.38 11.30 -3.45
CA LYS A 51 2.09 12.54 -3.10
C LYS A 51 3.40 12.19 -2.42
N PRO A 52 4.52 12.75 -2.88
CA PRO A 52 5.80 12.49 -2.24
C PRO A 52 5.75 12.85 -0.77
N GLY A 53 6.33 11.98 0.04
CA GLY A 53 6.36 12.19 1.48
C GLY A 53 5.23 11.52 2.22
N ASP A 54 4.19 11.13 1.54
CA ASP A 54 3.08 10.44 2.19
C ASP A 54 3.45 9.01 2.49
N LYS A 55 2.93 8.49 3.59
CA LYS A 55 3.09 7.09 3.93
C LYS A 55 1.85 6.34 3.49
N ILE A 56 2.04 5.30 2.72
CA ILE A 56 0.93 4.47 2.29
C ILE A 56 1.17 3.04 2.74
N LEU A 57 0.09 2.29 2.84
CA LEU A 57 0.15 0.89 3.18
C LEU A 57 0.02 0.06 1.92
N ILE A 58 0.87 -0.93 1.78
CA ILE A 58 0.86 -1.79 0.61
C ILE A 58 0.62 -3.21 1.07
N PHE A 59 -0.40 -3.82 0.49
CA PHE A 59 -0.80 -5.15 0.84
C PHE A 59 -0.15 -6.13 -0.13
N LYS A 60 0.62 -7.05 0.41
CA LYS A 60 1.27 -8.05 -0.41
C LYS A 60 0.36 -9.24 -0.55
N GLU A 61 0.14 -9.63 -1.77
CA GLU A 61 -0.82 -10.66 -2.04
C GLU A 61 -0.28 -12.06 -2.06
N ASN A 62 0.99 -12.18 -2.27
CA ASN A 62 1.56 -13.47 -2.52
C ASN A 62 1.58 -14.37 -1.32
N MET A 63 1.14 -13.92 -0.21
CA MET A 63 1.20 -14.72 0.97
C MET A 63 0.16 -15.80 0.96
N SER A 64 -0.62 -15.83 0.03
CA SER A 64 -1.61 -16.84 0.08
C SER A 64 -1.08 -18.21 -0.10
N ILE A 65 -1.00 -18.51 -0.15
CA ILE A 65 -0.79 -19.65 -0.33
C ILE A 65 -1.05 -20.59 0.00
N LEU A 66 -1.11 -20.72 0.06
CA LEU A 66 -1.27 -21.58 0.25
C LEU A 66 -1.38 -22.10 0.30
#